data_999b90c7ae94e29ec90a9f657c9d1e8d
#
_entry.id   999b90c7ae94e29ec90a9f657c9d1e8d
#
_cell.length_a   1.000
_cell.length_b   1.000
_cell.length_c   1.000
_cell.angle_alpha   90.00
_cell.angle_beta   90.00
_cell.angle_gamma   90.00
#
_symmetry.space_group_name_H-M   'P 1'
#
loop_
_entity.id
_entity.type
_entity.pdbx_description
1 polymer ?
#
loop_
_entity_poly.entity_id
_entity_poly.type
_entity_poly.pdbx_seq_one_letter_code
_entity_poly.pdbx_strand_id
1 'polypeptide(L)'
;MSKIKLLALDLDGTLLTHDKQISVENRVAIKQAQAAGVHVVITTGRPLKAIEHILTELDLLVASEYSITFNGGLVQRNNGEILSKKTFSYDDLVEIHEVLAQLDLPLDVISEGIAYETNPNSLYQSFSPFLDFFEGPFDMIPRDIIFNKAVSAINADFLDQQIPQIPVALKEKYEIFKSRDILLEIMPKGVVKSFGLDKLTTILGIDQTAVMAMGDEENDMAMQEWAGLGIEMKNETTEVKELEEVVEQVTKDEHGV
;
A
#
# COMPACT_ATOMS: atom_id res chain seq x y z
N MET A 1 -7.63 23.41 -16.76
CA MET A 1 -7.07 22.39 -15.87
C MET A 1 -5.94 23.03 -15.06
N SER A 2 -5.90 22.82 -13.74
CA SER A 2 -4.75 23.23 -12.94
C SER A 2 -3.52 22.44 -13.41
N LYS A 3 -2.33 23.08 -13.31
CA LYS A 3 -1.09 22.36 -13.66
C LYS A 3 -0.86 21.28 -12.61
N ILE A 4 -0.65 20.02 -13.03
CA ILE A 4 -0.32 18.92 -12.12
C ILE A 4 1.00 19.22 -11.39
N LYS A 5 1.00 19.05 -10.08
CA LYS A 5 2.14 19.26 -9.18
C LYS A 5 2.57 18.00 -8.46
N LEU A 6 1.68 17.02 -8.36
CA LEU A 6 1.95 15.72 -7.75
C LEU A 6 1.36 14.61 -8.61
N LEU A 7 2.17 13.60 -8.90
CA LEU A 7 1.80 12.36 -9.56
C LEU A 7 1.93 11.22 -8.55
N ALA A 8 0.80 10.63 -8.16
CA ALA A 8 0.73 9.46 -7.31
C ALA A 8 0.63 8.20 -8.16
N LEU A 9 1.56 7.27 -7.97
CA LEU A 9 1.65 6.03 -8.74
C LEU A 9 1.53 4.83 -7.81
N ASP A 10 0.58 3.95 -8.10
CA ASP A 10 0.66 2.58 -7.58
C ASP A 10 1.78 1.80 -8.28
N LEU A 11 2.17 0.67 -7.71
CA LEU A 11 3.26 -0.17 -8.21
C LEU A 11 2.76 -1.39 -8.97
N ASP A 12 2.07 -2.28 -8.25
CA ASP A 12 1.76 -3.62 -8.74
C ASP A 12 0.53 -3.58 -9.64
N GLY A 13 0.71 -3.69 -10.93
CA GLY A 13 -0.38 -3.56 -11.90
C GLY A 13 -0.40 -2.21 -12.61
N THR A 14 0.27 -1.20 -12.07
CA THR A 14 0.33 0.15 -12.61
C THR A 14 1.72 0.49 -13.16
N LEU A 15 2.68 0.81 -12.30
CA LEU A 15 4.03 1.18 -12.74
C LEU A 15 4.86 -0.03 -13.18
N LEU A 16 4.69 -1.17 -12.48
CA LEU A 16 5.45 -2.38 -12.74
C LEU A 16 4.77 -3.27 -13.76
N THR A 17 5.52 -3.70 -14.78
CA THR A 17 5.10 -4.74 -15.74
C THR A 17 4.85 -6.08 -15.04
N HIS A 18 4.34 -7.06 -15.77
CA HIS A 18 4.17 -8.43 -15.26
C HIS A 18 5.47 -9.02 -14.70
N ASP A 19 6.61 -8.70 -15.33
CA ASP A 19 7.95 -9.15 -14.91
C ASP A 19 8.54 -8.31 -13.77
N LYS A 20 7.73 -7.43 -13.14
CA LYS A 20 8.13 -6.54 -12.04
C LYS A 20 9.26 -5.57 -12.41
N GLN A 21 9.28 -5.12 -13.65
CA GLN A 21 10.22 -4.14 -14.17
C GLN A 21 9.52 -2.81 -14.48
N ILE A 22 10.26 -1.71 -14.47
CA ILE A 22 9.78 -0.42 -14.99
C ILE A 22 10.20 -0.32 -16.45
N SER A 23 9.26 -0.04 -17.35
CA SER A 23 9.57 0.16 -18.76
C SER A 23 10.50 1.36 -18.98
N VAL A 24 11.26 1.34 -20.08
CA VAL A 24 12.14 2.47 -20.41
C VAL A 24 11.34 3.73 -20.66
N GLU A 25 10.18 3.60 -21.29
CA GLU A 25 9.26 4.68 -21.64
C GLU A 25 8.68 5.33 -20.38
N ASN A 26 8.17 4.54 -19.42
CA ASN A 26 7.65 5.03 -18.15
C ASN A 26 8.76 5.73 -17.34
N ARG A 27 9.97 5.17 -17.33
CA ARG A 27 11.12 5.80 -16.68
C ARG A 27 11.45 7.16 -17.27
N VAL A 28 11.42 7.28 -18.61
CA VAL A 28 11.65 8.56 -19.31
C VAL A 28 10.56 9.57 -18.99
N ALA A 29 9.28 9.15 -19.00
CA ALA A 29 8.15 10.02 -18.68
C ALA A 29 8.20 10.52 -17.24
N ILE A 30 8.53 9.67 -16.28
CA ILE A 30 8.70 10.02 -14.87
C ILE A 30 9.83 11.05 -14.71
N LYS A 31 10.98 10.85 -15.36
CA LYS A 31 12.08 11.84 -15.34
C LYS A 31 11.69 13.18 -15.95
N GLN A 32 10.87 13.20 -16.98
CA GLN A 32 10.34 14.44 -17.55
C GLN A 32 9.39 15.16 -16.58
N ALA A 33 8.53 14.41 -15.88
CA ALA A 33 7.65 14.97 -14.85
C ALA A 33 8.45 15.58 -13.71
N GLN A 34 9.48 14.88 -13.20
CA GLN A 34 10.40 15.40 -12.17
C GLN A 34 11.10 16.69 -12.66
N ALA A 35 11.63 16.69 -13.88
CA ALA A 35 12.29 17.88 -14.47
C ALA A 35 11.33 19.07 -14.65
N ALA A 36 10.03 18.81 -14.80
CA ALA A 36 8.98 19.83 -14.83
C ALA A 36 8.55 20.32 -13.44
N GLY A 37 9.14 19.80 -12.37
CA GLY A 37 8.86 20.14 -10.98
C GLY A 37 7.61 19.46 -10.41
N VAL A 38 7.22 18.31 -10.95
CA VAL A 38 6.17 17.46 -10.42
C VAL A 38 6.75 16.51 -9.38
N HIS A 39 6.17 16.46 -8.18
CA HIS A 39 6.51 15.43 -7.20
C HIS A 39 5.95 14.08 -7.67
N VAL A 40 6.84 13.10 -7.85
CA VAL A 40 6.45 11.73 -8.17
C VAL A 40 6.45 10.92 -6.88
N VAL A 41 5.29 10.42 -6.49
CA VAL A 41 5.06 9.77 -5.20
C VAL A 41 4.60 8.34 -5.41
N ILE A 42 5.40 7.38 -4.98
CA ILE A 42 4.98 5.98 -4.95
C ILE A 42 3.98 5.79 -3.82
N THR A 43 2.80 5.24 -4.17
CA THR A 43 1.67 5.02 -3.25
C THR A 43 1.30 3.55 -3.23
N THR A 44 1.72 2.82 -2.21
CA THR A 44 1.70 1.36 -2.19
C THR A 44 1.32 0.76 -0.84
N GLY A 45 0.84 -0.49 -0.84
CA GLY A 45 0.67 -1.30 0.38
C GLY A 45 1.98 -1.82 0.98
N ARG A 46 3.10 -1.69 0.25
CA ARG A 46 4.42 -2.17 0.67
C ARG A 46 5.08 -1.23 1.68
N PRO A 47 5.97 -1.71 2.56
CA PRO A 47 6.86 -0.86 3.36
C PRO A 47 7.96 -0.20 2.50
N LEU A 48 8.55 0.90 2.99
CA LEU A 48 9.61 1.64 2.28
C LEU A 48 10.78 0.72 1.89
N LYS A 49 11.24 -0.13 2.80
CA LYS A 49 12.33 -1.09 2.57
C LYS A 49 12.09 -1.98 1.34
N ALA A 50 10.84 -2.37 1.10
CA ALA A 50 10.48 -3.23 -0.03
C ALA A 50 10.48 -2.50 -1.39
N ILE A 51 10.53 -1.16 -1.40
CA ILE A 51 10.50 -0.33 -2.62
C ILE A 51 11.77 0.47 -2.85
N GLU A 52 12.77 0.40 -1.97
CA GLU A 52 14.03 1.16 -2.08
C GLU A 52 14.73 0.95 -3.42
N HIS A 53 14.71 -0.27 -3.97
CA HIS A 53 15.30 -0.57 -5.26
C HIS A 53 14.57 0.17 -6.41
N ILE A 54 13.24 0.28 -6.34
CA ILE A 54 12.41 1.02 -7.30
C ILE A 54 12.71 2.52 -7.18
N LEU A 55 12.75 3.05 -5.96
CA LEU A 55 13.07 4.45 -5.72
C LEU A 55 14.49 4.80 -6.22
N THR A 56 15.43 3.88 -6.05
CA THR A 56 16.81 4.04 -6.57
C THR A 56 16.82 4.08 -8.10
N GLU A 57 16.08 3.18 -8.75
CA GLU A 57 15.98 3.11 -10.22
C GLU A 57 15.36 4.38 -10.83
N LEU A 58 14.45 5.04 -10.10
CA LEU A 58 13.77 6.26 -10.52
C LEU A 58 14.47 7.55 -10.07
N ASP A 59 15.63 7.46 -9.42
CA ASP A 59 16.33 8.59 -8.78
C ASP A 59 15.47 9.30 -7.71
N LEU A 60 14.56 8.56 -7.05
CA LEU A 60 13.65 9.06 -6.02
C LEU A 60 14.13 8.77 -4.58
N LEU A 61 15.18 7.95 -4.38
CA LEU A 61 15.68 7.61 -3.04
C LEU A 61 16.53 8.76 -2.45
N VAL A 62 15.88 9.91 -2.28
CA VAL A 62 16.49 11.14 -1.74
C VAL A 62 15.55 11.80 -0.70
N ALA A 63 16.12 12.57 0.23
CA ALA A 63 15.38 13.19 1.33
C ALA A 63 14.37 14.29 0.89
N SER A 64 14.45 14.77 -0.35
CA SER A 64 13.51 15.77 -0.89
C SER A 64 12.25 15.13 -1.47
N GLU A 65 12.23 13.82 -1.67
CA GLU A 65 11.12 13.09 -2.27
C GLU A 65 10.37 12.24 -1.24
N TYR A 66 9.17 11.79 -1.61
CA TYR A 66 8.20 11.24 -0.69
C TYR A 66 7.64 9.90 -1.19
N SER A 67 7.21 9.06 -0.25
CA SER A 67 6.42 7.87 -0.52
C SER A 67 5.25 7.77 0.46
N ILE A 68 4.16 7.18 -0.02
CA ILE A 68 3.00 6.78 0.77
C ILE A 68 3.00 5.26 0.81
N THR A 69 3.17 4.69 1.99
CA THR A 69 3.33 3.26 2.21
C THR A 69 2.22 2.72 3.11
N PHE A 70 2.11 1.39 3.21
CA PHE A 70 1.06 0.73 4.01
C PHE A 70 -0.35 1.23 3.66
N ASN A 71 -0.68 1.31 2.35
CA ASN A 71 -1.98 1.77 1.85
C ASN A 71 -2.41 3.15 2.38
N GLY A 72 -1.46 4.06 2.61
CA GLY A 72 -1.73 5.39 3.17
C GLY A 72 -1.47 5.52 4.66
N GLY A 73 -1.18 4.42 5.36
CA GLY A 73 -0.90 4.42 6.80
C GLY A 73 0.38 5.15 7.21
N LEU A 74 1.34 5.28 6.28
CA LEU A 74 2.58 6.04 6.48
C LEU A 74 2.81 6.99 5.31
N VAL A 75 3.04 8.27 5.64
CA VAL A 75 3.56 9.30 4.73
C VAL A 75 4.95 9.65 5.20
N GLN A 76 5.93 9.51 4.34
CA GLN A 76 7.33 9.66 4.73
C GLN A 76 8.18 10.21 3.59
N ARG A 77 9.32 10.81 3.97
CA ARG A 77 10.40 11.08 3.03
C ARG A 77 11.10 9.78 2.65
N ASN A 78 11.69 9.74 1.47
CA ASN A 78 12.39 8.54 0.99
C ASN A 78 13.71 8.23 1.72
N ASN A 79 14.11 9.08 2.66
CA ASN A 79 15.18 8.80 3.63
C ASN A 79 14.70 8.14 4.95
N GLY A 80 13.38 7.82 5.04
CA GLY A 80 12.77 7.19 6.22
C GLY A 80 12.18 8.16 7.25
N GLU A 81 12.28 9.49 7.06
CA GLU A 81 11.66 10.47 7.96
C GLU A 81 10.13 10.41 7.86
N ILE A 82 9.46 10.06 8.95
CA ILE A 82 8.00 9.94 9.01
C ILE A 82 7.37 11.33 9.18
N LEU A 83 6.48 11.70 8.27
CA LEU A 83 5.76 12.98 8.26
C LEU A 83 4.34 12.84 8.82
N SER A 84 3.69 11.71 8.56
CA SER A 84 2.36 11.38 9.10
C SER A 84 2.22 9.87 9.23
N LYS A 85 1.53 9.42 10.28
CA LYS A 85 1.26 8.00 10.50
C LYS A 85 -0.14 7.78 11.07
N LYS A 86 -0.75 6.67 10.67
CA LYS A 86 -1.94 6.08 11.29
C LYS A 86 -1.68 4.60 11.48
N THR A 87 -1.55 4.16 12.73
CA THR A 87 -1.01 2.86 13.12
C THR A 87 -1.89 2.23 14.20
N PHE A 88 -1.73 0.95 14.45
CA PHE A 88 -2.36 0.26 15.57
C PHE A 88 -1.73 0.67 16.90
N SER A 89 -2.52 0.58 17.97
CA SER A 89 -2.01 0.42 19.33
C SER A 89 -1.67 -1.06 19.59
N TYR A 90 -0.93 -1.34 20.67
CA TYR A 90 -0.69 -2.73 21.09
C TYR A 90 -2.00 -3.44 21.47
N ASP A 91 -2.95 -2.73 22.10
CA ASP A 91 -4.25 -3.29 22.49
C ASP A 91 -5.10 -3.66 21.26
N ASP A 92 -5.01 -2.91 20.16
CA ASP A 92 -5.62 -3.30 18.88
C ASP A 92 -5.06 -4.62 18.37
N LEU A 93 -3.76 -4.82 18.47
CA LEU A 93 -3.11 -6.08 18.07
C LEU A 93 -3.50 -7.25 18.96
N VAL A 94 -3.69 -7.04 20.27
CA VAL A 94 -4.19 -8.07 21.19
C VAL A 94 -5.57 -8.54 20.74
N GLU A 95 -6.49 -7.60 20.48
CA GLU A 95 -7.84 -7.93 20.01
C GLU A 95 -7.82 -8.70 18.68
N ILE A 96 -7.01 -8.23 17.71
CA ILE A 96 -6.85 -8.91 16.42
C ILE A 96 -6.29 -10.32 16.62
N HIS A 97 -5.24 -10.47 17.43
CA HIS A 97 -4.62 -11.77 17.74
C HIS A 97 -5.61 -12.75 18.34
N GLU A 98 -6.41 -12.31 19.33
CA GLU A 98 -7.42 -13.15 19.99
C GLU A 98 -8.46 -13.67 19.00
N VAL A 99 -8.94 -12.82 18.08
CA VAL A 99 -9.92 -13.21 17.06
C VAL A 99 -9.31 -14.16 16.04
N LEU A 100 -8.12 -13.85 15.50
CA LEU A 100 -7.48 -14.71 14.51
C LEU A 100 -7.09 -16.07 15.10
N ALA A 101 -6.65 -16.13 16.36
CA ALA A 101 -6.34 -17.38 17.05
C ALA A 101 -7.57 -18.28 17.21
N GLN A 102 -8.77 -17.71 17.45
CA GLN A 102 -10.03 -18.49 17.53
C GLN A 102 -10.44 -19.08 16.17
N LEU A 103 -9.94 -18.51 15.08
CA LEU A 103 -10.21 -18.94 13.71
C LEU A 103 -9.07 -19.79 13.13
N ASP A 104 -8.06 -20.17 13.94
CA ASP A 104 -6.85 -20.86 13.50
C ASP A 104 -6.10 -20.11 12.37
N LEU A 105 -6.25 -18.78 12.30
CA LEU A 105 -5.56 -17.92 11.36
C LEU A 105 -4.23 -17.43 11.95
N PRO A 106 -3.11 -17.53 11.21
CA PRO A 106 -1.82 -16.96 11.66
C PRO A 106 -1.90 -15.43 11.71
N LEU A 107 -1.12 -14.81 12.60
CA LEU A 107 -0.94 -13.37 12.65
C LEU A 107 0.52 -13.02 12.44
N ASP A 108 0.79 -12.16 11.46
CA ASP A 108 2.05 -11.45 11.34
C ASP A 108 1.81 -9.97 11.53
N VAL A 109 2.67 -9.32 12.33
CA VAL A 109 2.62 -7.88 12.59
C VAL A 109 3.77 -7.22 11.88
N ILE A 110 3.48 -6.24 11.04
CA ILE A 110 4.48 -5.52 10.27
C ILE A 110 4.77 -4.17 10.93
N SER A 111 6.04 -3.97 11.25
CA SER A 111 6.60 -2.73 11.78
C SER A 111 7.70 -2.25 10.83
N GLU A 112 7.41 -1.24 10.03
CA GLU A 112 8.34 -0.68 9.04
C GLU A 112 8.96 -1.75 8.12
N GLY A 113 10.21 -2.14 8.32
CA GLY A 113 10.91 -3.16 7.54
C GLY A 113 10.98 -4.54 8.19
N ILE A 114 10.26 -4.77 9.30
CA ILE A 114 10.30 -6.01 10.08
C ILE A 114 8.91 -6.64 10.13
N ALA A 115 8.83 -7.94 9.91
CA ALA A 115 7.64 -8.75 10.15
C ALA A 115 7.84 -9.61 11.39
N TYR A 116 6.93 -9.51 12.34
CA TYR A 116 6.87 -10.35 13.52
C TYR A 116 5.89 -11.50 13.25
N GLU A 117 6.44 -12.65 12.92
CA GLU A 117 5.68 -13.87 12.66
C GLU A 117 5.37 -14.58 13.97
N THR A 118 4.07 -14.64 14.32
CA THR A 118 3.63 -15.22 15.59
C THR A 118 3.20 -16.68 15.48
N ASN A 119 3.12 -17.23 14.27
CA ASN A 119 2.67 -18.58 14.01
C ASN A 119 3.47 -19.21 12.84
N PRO A 120 4.10 -20.38 13.05
CA PRO A 120 4.94 -21.03 12.03
C PRO A 120 4.15 -21.52 10.79
N ASN A 121 2.82 -21.49 10.83
CA ASN A 121 1.98 -21.83 9.67
C ASN A 121 1.76 -20.65 8.73
N SER A 122 2.28 -19.47 9.05
CA SER A 122 2.21 -18.32 8.15
C SER A 122 2.97 -18.57 6.86
N LEU A 123 2.39 -18.15 5.74
CA LEU A 123 3.02 -18.18 4.44
C LEU A 123 3.63 -16.82 4.05
N TYR A 124 3.54 -15.81 4.94
CA TYR A 124 3.88 -14.43 4.60
C TYR A 124 5.35 -14.25 4.20
N GLN A 125 6.27 -14.92 4.88
CA GLN A 125 7.70 -14.87 4.59
C GLN A 125 8.02 -15.31 3.16
N SER A 126 7.28 -16.28 2.61
CA SER A 126 7.56 -16.87 1.30
C SER A 126 7.41 -15.88 0.13
N PHE A 127 6.62 -14.80 0.30
CA PHE A 127 6.40 -13.80 -0.75
C PHE A 127 6.72 -12.36 -0.32
N SER A 128 7.37 -12.19 0.83
CA SER A 128 7.83 -10.90 1.35
C SER A 128 9.35 -10.87 1.61
N PRO A 129 10.19 -11.20 0.62
CA PRO A 129 11.63 -11.41 0.82
C PRO A 129 12.42 -10.15 1.19
N PHE A 130 11.79 -8.97 1.10
CA PHE A 130 12.41 -7.68 1.40
C PHE A 130 12.34 -7.30 2.88
N LEU A 131 11.56 -8.05 3.69
CA LEU A 131 11.41 -7.80 5.11
C LEU A 131 12.43 -8.63 5.92
N ASP A 132 12.81 -8.11 7.07
CA ASP A 132 13.44 -8.91 8.10
C ASP A 132 12.35 -9.63 8.89
N PHE A 133 12.55 -10.91 9.20
CA PHE A 133 11.58 -11.71 9.96
C PHE A 133 12.08 -11.98 11.37
N PHE A 134 11.20 -11.77 12.34
CA PHE A 134 11.37 -12.17 13.71
C PHE A 134 10.29 -13.20 14.07
N GLU A 135 10.68 -14.43 14.30
CA GLU A 135 9.79 -15.53 14.66
C GLU A 135 9.70 -15.65 16.18
N GLY A 136 8.50 -15.68 16.72
CA GLY A 136 8.29 -15.83 18.15
C GLY A 136 6.85 -15.64 18.58
N PRO A 137 6.47 -16.03 19.79
CA PRO A 137 5.11 -15.85 20.28
C PRO A 137 4.72 -14.37 20.37
N PHE A 138 3.42 -14.10 20.29
CA PHE A 138 2.86 -12.74 20.21
C PHE A 138 3.34 -11.82 21.34
N ASP A 139 3.52 -12.32 22.54
CA ASP A 139 3.96 -11.57 23.72
C ASP A 139 5.43 -11.10 23.66
N MET A 140 6.22 -11.63 22.72
CA MET A 140 7.59 -11.15 22.44
C MET A 140 7.64 -9.95 21.51
N ILE A 141 6.52 -9.53 20.90
CA ILE A 141 6.48 -8.32 20.07
C ILE A 141 6.76 -7.10 20.98
N PRO A 142 7.77 -6.26 20.66
CA PRO A 142 8.05 -5.05 21.45
C PRO A 142 6.85 -4.09 21.42
N ARG A 143 6.50 -3.51 22.57
CA ARG A 143 5.31 -2.66 22.71
C ARG A 143 5.53 -1.20 22.31
N ASP A 144 6.76 -0.79 22.13
CA ASP A 144 7.20 0.58 21.87
C ASP A 144 7.59 0.84 20.41
N ILE A 145 7.21 -0.06 19.52
CA ILE A 145 7.42 0.08 18.06
C ILE A 145 6.17 0.57 17.34
N ILE A 146 6.33 0.91 16.07
CA ILE A 146 5.21 1.33 15.20
C ILE A 146 4.55 0.08 14.63
N PHE A 147 3.25 -0.10 14.83
CA PHE A 147 2.47 -1.20 14.26
C PHE A 147 1.73 -0.70 13.01
N ASN A 148 2.30 -0.96 11.84
CA ASN A 148 1.77 -0.42 10.59
C ASN A 148 0.60 -1.23 10.04
N LYS A 149 0.75 -2.56 10.02
CA LYS A 149 -0.18 -3.49 9.40
C LYS A 149 -0.14 -4.83 10.12
N ALA A 150 -1.28 -5.49 10.21
CA ALA A 150 -1.39 -6.89 10.57
C ALA A 150 -1.81 -7.71 9.35
N VAL A 151 -1.32 -8.93 9.21
CA VAL A 151 -1.69 -9.80 8.10
C VAL A 151 -1.91 -11.23 8.58
N SER A 152 -2.72 -11.98 7.83
CA SER A 152 -2.84 -13.42 7.94
C SER A 152 -2.60 -14.05 6.57
N ALA A 153 -1.58 -14.87 6.45
CA ALA A 153 -1.21 -15.53 5.21
C ALA A 153 -1.23 -17.04 5.38
N ILE A 154 -2.18 -17.69 4.69
CA ILE A 154 -2.41 -19.12 4.80
C ILE A 154 -3.02 -19.66 3.50
N ASN A 155 -3.22 -20.99 3.40
CA ASN A 155 -3.89 -21.61 2.25
C ASN A 155 -5.19 -20.88 1.88
N ALA A 156 -5.40 -20.64 0.57
CA ALA A 156 -6.51 -19.85 0.04
C ALA A 156 -7.89 -20.40 0.45
N ASP A 157 -8.12 -21.70 0.26
CA ASP A 157 -9.41 -22.34 0.56
C ASP A 157 -9.75 -22.24 2.05
N PHE A 158 -8.74 -22.39 2.92
CA PHE A 158 -8.91 -22.25 4.36
C PHE A 158 -9.21 -20.79 4.73
N LEU A 159 -8.46 -19.85 4.18
CA LEU A 159 -8.67 -18.42 4.40
C LEU A 159 -10.10 -18.02 4.02
N ASP A 160 -10.57 -18.43 2.84
CA ASP A 160 -11.93 -18.13 2.34
C ASP A 160 -13.05 -18.71 3.23
N GLN A 161 -12.81 -19.85 3.89
CA GLN A 161 -13.73 -20.41 4.87
C GLN A 161 -13.76 -19.63 6.18
N GLN A 162 -12.64 -18.99 6.57
CA GLN A 162 -12.55 -18.27 7.84
C GLN A 162 -12.99 -16.80 7.75
N ILE A 163 -12.76 -16.10 6.62
CA ILE A 163 -13.11 -14.68 6.45
C ILE A 163 -14.58 -14.37 6.81
N PRO A 164 -15.60 -15.19 6.43
CA PRO A 164 -16.98 -14.94 6.82
C PRO A 164 -17.21 -15.03 8.34
N GLN A 165 -16.37 -15.75 9.07
CA GLN A 165 -16.46 -15.96 10.52
C GLN A 165 -15.85 -14.82 11.34
N ILE A 166 -15.08 -13.91 10.70
CA ILE A 166 -14.53 -12.72 11.38
C ILE A 166 -15.70 -11.86 11.90
N PRO A 167 -15.72 -11.53 13.21
CA PRO A 167 -16.80 -10.77 13.81
C PRO A 167 -17.06 -9.43 13.12
N VAL A 168 -18.32 -9.06 12.94
CA VAL A 168 -18.73 -7.77 12.35
C VAL A 168 -18.10 -6.60 13.11
N ALA A 169 -18.05 -6.68 14.45
CA ALA A 169 -17.44 -5.66 15.27
C ALA A 169 -15.97 -5.39 14.92
N LEU A 170 -15.20 -6.44 14.54
CA LEU A 170 -13.81 -6.27 14.11
C LEU A 170 -13.75 -5.58 12.74
N LYS A 171 -14.63 -5.94 11.80
CA LYS A 171 -14.75 -5.33 10.46
C LYS A 171 -15.20 -3.86 10.52
N GLU A 172 -16.00 -3.50 11.52
CA GLU A 172 -16.38 -2.09 11.75
C GLU A 172 -15.23 -1.26 12.34
N LYS A 173 -14.37 -1.89 13.17
CA LYS A 173 -13.27 -1.22 13.86
C LYS A 173 -12.01 -1.07 13.00
N TYR A 174 -11.78 -2.00 12.06
CA TYR A 174 -10.58 -2.03 11.22
C TYR A 174 -10.95 -2.15 9.73
N GLU A 175 -10.02 -1.78 8.85
CA GLU A 175 -10.11 -2.12 7.43
C GLU A 175 -9.57 -3.55 7.27
N ILE A 176 -10.41 -4.48 6.83
CA ILE A 176 -10.07 -5.89 6.67
C ILE A 176 -10.44 -6.30 5.25
N PHE A 177 -9.44 -6.68 4.46
CA PHE A 177 -9.64 -7.05 3.07
C PHE A 177 -8.66 -8.12 2.62
N LYS A 178 -9.06 -8.89 1.62
CA LYS A 178 -8.22 -9.90 0.98
C LYS A 178 -7.48 -9.26 -0.19
N SER A 179 -6.18 -9.11 -0.09
CA SER A 179 -5.34 -8.49 -1.14
C SER A 179 -4.76 -9.52 -2.13
N ARG A 180 -4.74 -10.80 -1.75
CA ARG A 180 -4.34 -11.94 -2.59
C ARG A 180 -5.07 -13.19 -2.14
N ASP A 181 -5.10 -14.24 -2.95
CA ASP A 181 -5.79 -15.49 -2.60
C ASP A 181 -5.41 -16.06 -1.23
N ILE A 182 -4.16 -15.91 -0.84
CA ILE A 182 -3.60 -16.43 0.41
C ILE A 182 -3.37 -15.36 1.48
N LEU A 183 -3.77 -14.08 1.25
CA LEU A 183 -3.39 -12.96 2.11
C LEU A 183 -4.59 -12.12 2.50
N LEU A 184 -4.89 -12.12 3.80
CA LEU A 184 -5.78 -11.16 4.46
C LEU A 184 -4.95 -10.02 5.06
N GLU A 185 -5.31 -8.80 4.77
CA GLU A 185 -4.71 -7.59 5.35
C GLU A 185 -5.67 -6.94 6.34
N ILE A 186 -5.12 -6.46 7.45
CA ILE A 186 -5.84 -5.71 8.47
C ILE A 186 -5.09 -4.40 8.69
N MET A 187 -5.81 -3.30 8.50
CA MET A 187 -5.29 -1.94 8.63
C MET A 187 -6.10 -1.15 9.68
N PRO A 188 -5.54 -0.11 10.30
CA PRO A 188 -6.31 0.81 11.11
C PRO A 188 -7.47 1.42 10.30
N LYS A 189 -8.62 1.62 10.92
CA LYS A 189 -9.83 2.15 10.26
C LYS A 189 -9.56 3.46 9.50
N GLY A 190 -10.04 3.54 8.25
CA GLY A 190 -9.88 4.70 7.37
C GLY A 190 -8.44 4.88 6.85
N VAL A 191 -7.59 3.85 6.91
CA VAL A 191 -6.31 3.81 6.21
C VAL A 191 -6.57 3.31 4.80
N VAL A 192 -6.59 4.27 3.86
CA VAL A 192 -6.72 4.06 2.42
C VAL A 192 -5.74 4.99 1.70
N LYS A 193 -5.39 4.72 0.46
CA LYS A 193 -4.36 5.48 -0.28
C LYS A 193 -4.66 6.99 -0.34
N SER A 194 -5.95 7.37 -0.49
CA SER A 194 -6.37 8.78 -0.47
C SER A 194 -6.11 9.48 0.86
N PHE A 195 -6.17 8.77 2.00
CA PHE A 195 -5.82 9.36 3.30
C PHE A 195 -4.34 9.80 3.32
N GLY A 196 -3.43 8.98 2.81
CA GLY A 196 -2.02 9.33 2.69
C GLY A 196 -1.79 10.53 1.77
N LEU A 197 -2.50 10.58 0.62
CA LEU A 197 -2.44 11.72 -0.31
C LEU A 197 -2.93 13.01 0.32
N ASP A 198 -4.07 12.99 1.04
CA ASP A 198 -4.59 14.15 1.77
C ASP A 198 -3.55 14.70 2.76
N LYS A 199 -2.89 13.82 3.52
CA LYS A 199 -1.84 14.23 4.46
C LYS A 199 -0.63 14.83 3.75
N LEU A 200 -0.12 14.18 2.70
CA LEU A 200 1.05 14.66 1.98
C LEU A 200 0.78 16.01 1.29
N THR A 201 -0.34 16.14 0.60
CA THR A 201 -0.71 17.39 -0.09
C THR A 201 -0.93 18.55 0.86
N THR A 202 -1.52 18.28 2.04
CA THR A 202 -1.63 19.29 3.12
C THR A 202 -0.24 19.74 3.59
N ILE A 203 0.70 18.83 3.80
CA ILE A 203 2.09 19.13 4.21
C ILE A 203 2.81 19.97 3.15
N LEU A 204 2.61 19.65 1.87
CA LEU A 204 3.27 20.32 0.73
C LEU A 204 2.55 21.61 0.27
N GLY A 205 1.35 21.90 0.77
CA GLY A 205 0.53 23.01 0.29
C GLY A 205 0.09 22.85 -1.16
N ILE A 206 -0.17 21.61 -1.60
CA ILE A 206 -0.64 21.27 -2.95
C ILE A 206 -2.16 21.10 -2.91
N ASP A 207 -2.86 21.80 -3.82
CA ASP A 207 -4.30 21.65 -3.97
C ASP A 207 -4.63 20.28 -4.59
N GLN A 208 -5.69 19.63 -4.12
CA GLN A 208 -6.18 18.34 -4.62
C GLN A 208 -6.37 18.33 -6.14
N THR A 209 -6.85 19.45 -6.71
CA THR A 209 -7.04 19.58 -8.18
C THR A 209 -5.74 19.57 -8.98
N ALA A 210 -4.60 19.68 -8.32
CA ALA A 210 -3.26 19.59 -8.93
C ALA A 210 -2.60 18.21 -8.72
N VAL A 211 -3.36 17.20 -8.27
CA VAL A 211 -2.92 15.82 -8.08
C VAL A 211 -3.44 14.97 -9.22
N MET A 212 -2.55 14.15 -9.79
CA MET A 212 -2.88 13.06 -10.69
C MET A 212 -2.58 11.74 -9.99
N ALA A 213 -3.49 10.78 -10.02
CA ALA A 213 -3.34 9.47 -9.40
C ALA A 213 -3.59 8.36 -10.42
N MET A 214 -2.71 7.36 -10.46
CA MET A 214 -2.78 6.21 -11.36
C MET A 214 -2.76 4.90 -10.56
N GLY A 215 -3.67 3.99 -10.89
CA GLY A 215 -3.83 2.69 -10.23
C GLY A 215 -4.65 1.71 -11.07
N ASP A 216 -4.77 0.45 -10.62
CA ASP A 216 -5.48 -0.61 -11.35
C ASP A 216 -6.35 -1.51 -10.46
N GLU A 217 -6.21 -1.44 -9.15
CA GLU A 217 -6.88 -2.32 -8.20
C GLU A 217 -7.91 -1.56 -7.34
N GLU A 218 -8.82 -2.31 -6.69
CA GLU A 218 -9.87 -1.76 -5.81
C GLU A 218 -9.33 -0.81 -4.74
N ASN A 219 -8.13 -1.09 -4.19
CA ASN A 219 -7.49 -0.24 -3.19
C ASN A 219 -6.97 1.10 -3.75
N ASP A 220 -6.97 1.27 -5.08
CA ASP A 220 -6.60 2.51 -5.78
C ASP A 220 -7.80 3.42 -6.05
N MET A 221 -9.02 2.87 -6.08
CA MET A 221 -10.24 3.61 -6.38
C MET A 221 -10.35 4.88 -5.54
N ALA A 222 -10.12 4.74 -4.22
CA ALA A 222 -10.21 5.88 -3.31
C ALA A 222 -9.22 7.01 -3.63
N MET A 223 -8.02 6.72 -4.14
CA MET A 223 -7.07 7.77 -4.53
C MET A 223 -7.38 8.37 -5.90
N GLN A 224 -7.91 7.58 -6.83
CA GLN A 224 -8.33 8.03 -8.16
C GLN A 224 -9.53 8.97 -8.04
N GLU A 225 -10.58 8.58 -7.29
CA GLU A 225 -11.74 9.43 -7.01
C GLU A 225 -11.36 10.73 -6.25
N TRP A 226 -10.40 10.63 -5.34
CA TRP A 226 -9.95 11.76 -4.54
C TRP A 226 -9.11 12.74 -5.35
N ALA A 227 -8.30 12.30 -6.32
CA ALA A 227 -7.39 13.15 -7.09
C ALA A 227 -8.14 14.13 -8.00
N GLY A 228 -7.46 15.22 -8.40
CA GLY A 228 -7.97 16.13 -9.43
C GLY A 228 -8.02 15.50 -10.81
N LEU A 229 -7.23 14.46 -11.04
CA LEU A 229 -7.24 13.61 -12.23
C LEU A 229 -6.93 12.18 -11.83
N GLY A 230 -7.92 11.30 -11.83
CA GLY A 230 -7.76 9.85 -11.67
C GLY A 230 -7.54 9.18 -13.03
N ILE A 231 -6.61 8.26 -13.10
CA ILE A 231 -6.31 7.45 -14.28
C ILE A 231 -6.39 5.98 -13.89
N GLU A 232 -7.26 5.25 -14.59
CA GLU A 232 -7.40 3.81 -14.45
C GLU A 232 -6.62 3.10 -15.54
N MET A 233 -5.86 2.05 -15.18
CA MET A 233 -5.12 1.27 -16.15
C MET A 233 -6.06 0.32 -16.90
N LYS A 234 -5.81 0.08 -18.17
CA LYS A 234 -6.62 -0.84 -19.00
C LYS A 234 -6.67 -2.28 -18.48
N ASN A 235 -5.72 -2.66 -17.65
CA ASN A 235 -5.64 -3.98 -17.03
C ASN A 235 -6.32 -4.07 -15.66
N GLU A 236 -7.12 -3.06 -15.29
CA GLU A 236 -7.86 -3.00 -14.02
C GLU A 236 -8.93 -4.09 -13.87
N THR A 237 -9.41 -4.28 -12.64
CA THR A 237 -10.51 -5.20 -12.34
C THR A 237 -11.85 -4.71 -12.87
N THR A 238 -12.87 -5.60 -12.93
CA THR A 238 -14.20 -5.23 -13.45
C THR A 238 -14.87 -4.17 -12.57
N GLU A 239 -14.64 -4.18 -11.27
CA GLU A 239 -15.18 -3.22 -10.32
C GLU A 239 -14.66 -1.81 -10.58
N VAL A 240 -13.39 -1.67 -10.95
CA VAL A 240 -12.75 -0.37 -11.25
C VAL A 240 -13.28 0.22 -12.56
N LYS A 241 -13.56 -0.61 -13.56
CA LYS A 241 -14.10 -0.18 -14.87
C LYS A 241 -15.45 0.53 -14.82
N GLU A 242 -16.20 0.34 -13.76
CA GLU A 242 -17.52 0.96 -13.59
C GLU A 242 -17.46 2.43 -13.13
N LEU A 243 -16.28 2.95 -12.75
CA LEU A 243 -16.12 4.29 -12.20
C LEU A 243 -15.94 5.42 -13.26
N GLU A 244 -15.76 5.10 -14.50
CA GLU A 244 -15.68 5.96 -15.69
C GLU A 244 -15.45 7.48 -15.50
N GLU A 245 -14.21 7.95 -15.25
CA GLU A 245 -13.88 9.33 -15.63
C GLU A 245 -12.75 9.41 -16.67
N VAL A 246 -11.67 8.68 -16.54
CA VAL A 246 -10.60 8.56 -17.55
C VAL A 246 -9.98 7.18 -17.49
N VAL A 247 -10.17 6.37 -18.51
CA VAL A 247 -9.53 5.05 -18.63
C VAL A 247 -8.33 5.17 -19.57
N GLU A 248 -7.15 4.72 -19.09
CA GLU A 248 -5.96 4.62 -19.94
C GLU A 248 -6.19 3.58 -21.05
N GLN A 249 -5.71 3.86 -22.26
CA GLN A 249 -5.93 2.98 -23.42
C GLN A 249 -4.87 1.89 -23.56
N VAL A 250 -3.79 1.96 -22.76
CA VAL A 250 -2.69 1.00 -22.76
C VAL A 250 -2.54 0.34 -21.39
N THR A 251 -2.03 -0.87 -21.38
CA THR A 251 -1.77 -1.60 -20.15
C THR A 251 -0.39 -1.23 -19.57
N LYS A 252 -0.11 -1.65 -18.31
CA LYS A 252 1.22 -1.53 -17.70
C LYS A 252 2.34 -2.16 -18.54
N ASP A 253 2.03 -3.22 -19.31
CA ASP A 253 2.99 -3.92 -20.18
C ASP A 253 3.15 -3.23 -21.55
N GLU A 254 2.28 -2.25 -21.85
CA GLU A 254 2.30 -1.39 -23.05
C GLU A 254 2.71 0.05 -22.71
N HIS A 255 3.31 0.28 -21.54
CA HIS A 255 3.86 1.58 -21.08
C HIS A 255 2.79 2.63 -20.77
N GLY A 256 1.75 2.25 -20.01
CA GLY A 256 0.59 3.08 -19.68
C GLY A 256 0.85 4.21 -18.66
N VAL A 257 2.05 4.29 -18.06
CA VAL A 257 2.41 5.33 -17.08
C VAL A 257 3.21 6.46 -17.70
#